data_bf16fb32b4dc6f82b90608acd450a358
#
_entry.id   bf16fb32b4dc6f82b90608acd450a358
#
_cell.length_a   1.000
_cell.length_b   1.000
_cell.length_c   1.000
_cell.angle_alpha   90.00
_cell.angle_beta   90.00
_cell.angle_gamma   90.00
#
_symmetry.space_group_name_H-M   'P 1'
#
loop_
_entity.id
_entity.type
_entity.pdbx_description
1 polymer ?
#
loop_
_entity_poly.entity_id
_entity_poly.type
_entity_poly.pdbx_seq_one_letter_code
_entity_poly.pdbx_strand_id
1 'polypeptide(L)'
;MAGIILFLLAQLANAQESDQTANTAIPTRPASLPNRWEEDWSVLADPRVPKEPFDYLKYIPLAPSDPKTYLSLGADLRERFEANDTAGFGIAPNRNNDYLISRADWFADLHIAQQVQVFTQFESDFAPWKTMLTPADQDVLDLEQAFVTVTEPVGDGTARVRVGRQQMNFDLQRFVSDRDGPNVRQSFDAAWGDYANGPWKFIAFYSQPVQIYNLGAQPFDSYSSGAFTFDVVRAQRDLFGWATLSSYYAYYALDNAKYLSVRGNERRDSIDVRFAAKTNSFDGDLEVMTQSGTIGNDTIRAWAVGSLSGYTFSDAKWTPRLGFQFDAASGNSNPHGTVLETFNPLFPNGYYFTLAGYTGYTNLIHVKPSIAVHPTNSLTLTLAVAAQWRETTADAVYLQGNVPVPGTAGQPGRYTGTYGQLDLNWAMTSHSSFAIQAVRFDVGNAISRAGGRNSDYLGVQIAYGW
;
A
#
# COMPACT_ATOMS: atom_id res chain seq x y z
N MET A 1 -29.50 -4.85 12.16
CA MET A 1 -28.86 -4.55 10.87
C MET A 1 -29.76 -4.71 9.64
N ALA A 2 -30.70 -5.63 9.59
CA ALA A 2 -31.62 -5.78 8.43
C ALA A 2 -32.64 -4.63 8.23
N GLY A 3 -32.92 -3.84 9.26
CA GLY A 3 -33.91 -2.74 9.19
C GLY A 3 -33.43 -1.44 8.52
N ILE A 4 -32.12 -1.22 8.45
CA ILE A 4 -31.54 0.00 7.86
C ILE A 4 -31.40 -0.14 6.35
N ILE A 5 -31.17 -1.34 5.83
CA ILE A 5 -31.05 -1.60 4.39
C ILE A 5 -32.41 -1.48 3.69
N LEU A 6 -33.52 -1.83 4.34
CA LEU A 6 -34.86 -1.70 3.76
C LEU A 6 -35.37 -0.24 3.71
N PHE A 7 -34.90 0.64 4.58
CA PHE A 7 -35.31 2.04 4.59
C PHE A 7 -34.63 2.87 3.48
N LEU A 8 -33.42 2.48 3.06
CA LEU A 8 -32.68 3.13 1.97
C LEU A 8 -33.24 2.77 0.58
N LEU A 9 -33.84 1.61 0.41
CA LEU A 9 -34.42 1.20 -0.88
C LEU A 9 -35.79 1.86 -1.18
N ALA A 10 -36.46 2.43 -0.18
CA ALA A 10 -37.78 3.03 -0.36
C ALA A 10 -37.73 4.52 -0.81
N GLN A 11 -36.55 5.18 -0.75
CA GLN A 11 -36.41 6.60 -1.15
C GLN A 11 -35.88 6.81 -2.58
N LEU A 12 -35.54 5.76 -3.31
CA LEU A 12 -34.97 5.81 -4.67
C LEU A 12 -35.96 6.19 -5.79
N ALA A 13 -37.24 6.48 -5.44
CA ALA A 13 -38.30 6.68 -6.44
C ALA A 13 -38.57 8.14 -6.84
N ASN A 14 -37.93 9.15 -6.25
CA ASN A 14 -38.35 10.56 -6.42
C ASN A 14 -37.23 11.58 -6.71
N ALA A 15 -36.26 11.24 -7.55
CA ALA A 15 -35.31 12.24 -8.05
C ALA A 15 -35.31 12.25 -9.59
N GLN A 16 -36.18 13.06 -10.17
CA GLN A 16 -36.13 13.39 -11.59
C GLN A 16 -36.18 14.92 -11.78
N GLU A 17 -35.31 15.37 -12.69
CA GLU A 17 -35.23 16.68 -13.36
C GLU A 17 -34.47 17.81 -12.66
N SER A 18 -33.27 18.09 -13.18
CA SER A 18 -32.82 19.46 -13.45
C SER A 18 -31.65 19.52 -14.44
N ASP A 19 -31.90 20.22 -15.51
CA ASP A 19 -31.05 21.10 -16.33
C ASP A 19 -29.84 20.55 -17.09
N GLN A 20 -30.07 20.28 -18.37
CA GLN A 20 -29.04 20.10 -19.40
C GLN A 20 -28.56 21.46 -19.92
N THR A 21 -27.50 22.00 -19.37
CA THR A 21 -26.59 22.87 -20.14
C THR A 21 -25.54 21.98 -20.81
N ALA A 22 -25.62 21.82 -22.12
CA ALA A 22 -24.70 20.99 -22.91
C ALA A 22 -23.25 21.44 -22.67
N ASN A 23 -22.50 20.67 -21.93
CA ASN A 23 -21.04 20.81 -21.78
C ASN A 23 -20.43 20.48 -23.16
N THR A 24 -19.90 21.47 -23.87
CA THR A 24 -19.33 21.33 -25.23
C THR A 24 -17.96 20.61 -25.23
N ALA A 25 -17.32 20.42 -24.09
CA ALA A 25 -16.05 19.73 -23.97
C ALA A 25 -16.24 18.22 -24.13
N ILE A 26 -15.36 17.56 -24.91
CA ILE A 26 -15.29 16.09 -24.97
C ILE A 26 -14.81 15.57 -23.60
N PRO A 27 -15.51 14.61 -22.98
CA PRO A 27 -15.05 14.04 -21.72
C PRO A 27 -13.65 13.41 -21.87
N THR A 28 -12.81 13.60 -20.86
CA THR A 28 -11.47 12.99 -20.84
C THR A 28 -11.58 11.55 -20.36
N ARG A 29 -10.90 10.62 -21.03
CA ARG A 29 -10.77 9.24 -20.59
C ARG A 29 -10.13 9.18 -19.20
N PRO A 30 -10.57 8.33 -18.27
CA PRO A 30 -9.86 8.08 -17.04
C PRO A 30 -8.51 7.42 -17.34
N ALA A 31 -7.51 7.72 -16.53
CA ALA A 31 -6.29 6.92 -16.48
C ALA A 31 -6.57 5.59 -15.80
N SER A 32 -5.80 4.55 -16.13
CA SER A 32 -5.80 3.33 -15.33
C SER A 32 -5.27 3.61 -13.93
N LEU A 33 -6.04 3.26 -12.91
CA LEU A 33 -5.73 3.50 -11.51
C LEU A 33 -5.28 2.20 -10.82
N PRO A 34 -4.43 2.27 -9.78
CA PRO A 34 -4.10 1.10 -8.96
C PRO A 34 -5.36 0.44 -8.36
N ASN A 35 -6.31 1.26 -7.90
CA ASN A 35 -7.63 0.80 -7.47
C ASN A 35 -8.60 0.88 -8.64
N ARG A 36 -8.81 -0.20 -9.35
CA ARG A 36 -9.64 -0.26 -10.56
C ARG A 36 -11.10 0.16 -10.32
N TRP A 37 -11.62 -0.03 -9.11
CA TRP A 37 -12.96 0.41 -8.71
C TRP A 37 -13.13 1.94 -8.57
N GLU A 38 -12.05 2.72 -8.64
CA GLU A 38 -12.11 4.20 -8.66
C GLU A 38 -12.28 4.76 -10.09
N GLU A 39 -12.25 3.91 -11.12
CA GLU A 39 -12.37 4.31 -12.51
C GLU A 39 -13.83 4.52 -12.93
N ASP A 40 -14.16 5.66 -13.53
CA ASP A 40 -15.49 5.94 -14.10
C ASP A 40 -15.45 5.86 -15.62
N TRP A 41 -15.84 4.71 -16.18
CA TRP A 41 -15.85 4.47 -17.61
C TRP A 41 -17.15 4.93 -18.31
N SER A 42 -18.11 5.53 -17.60
CA SER A 42 -19.34 6.08 -18.21
C SER A 42 -19.09 7.14 -19.27
N VAL A 43 -17.92 7.77 -19.29
CA VAL A 43 -17.48 8.69 -20.33
C VAL A 43 -17.48 8.06 -21.73
N LEU A 44 -17.34 6.74 -21.84
CA LEU A 44 -17.38 5.99 -23.12
C LEU A 44 -18.79 5.90 -23.73
N ALA A 45 -19.82 6.33 -23.02
CA ALA A 45 -21.15 6.53 -23.55
C ALA A 45 -21.19 7.68 -24.59
N ASP A 46 -20.28 8.66 -24.47
CA ASP A 46 -20.16 9.76 -25.43
C ASP A 46 -19.44 9.26 -26.69
N PRO A 47 -20.10 9.25 -27.87
CA PRO A 47 -19.51 8.77 -29.13
C PRO A 47 -18.33 9.63 -29.61
N ARG A 48 -18.12 10.82 -29.06
CA ARG A 48 -16.99 11.70 -29.39
C ARG A 48 -15.69 11.27 -28.70
N VAL A 49 -15.76 10.47 -27.65
CA VAL A 49 -14.57 9.94 -26.97
C VAL A 49 -13.85 8.95 -27.88
N PRO A 50 -12.56 9.15 -28.20
CA PRO A 50 -11.80 8.23 -29.04
C PRO A 50 -11.80 6.83 -28.45
N LYS A 51 -12.08 5.82 -29.27
CA LYS A 51 -12.11 4.42 -28.84
C LYS A 51 -10.71 3.81 -28.85
N GLU A 52 -10.45 3.00 -27.84
CA GLU A 52 -9.24 2.18 -27.71
C GLU A 52 -9.60 0.67 -27.68
N PRO A 53 -8.63 -0.22 -27.88
CA PRO A 53 -8.84 -1.64 -27.71
C PRO A 53 -9.43 -1.96 -26.32
N PHE A 54 -10.34 -2.93 -26.25
CA PHE A 54 -11.03 -3.37 -25.03
C PHE A 54 -12.06 -2.40 -24.41
N ASP A 55 -12.32 -1.22 -25.00
CA ASP A 55 -13.36 -0.30 -24.50
C ASP A 55 -14.74 -0.96 -24.43
N TYR A 56 -15.01 -1.93 -25.28
CA TYR A 56 -16.24 -2.73 -25.25
C TYR A 56 -16.37 -3.60 -23.99
N LEU A 57 -15.27 -3.86 -23.26
CA LEU A 57 -15.27 -4.51 -21.95
C LEU A 57 -15.32 -3.49 -20.82
N LYS A 58 -14.70 -2.32 -20.99
CA LYS A 58 -14.69 -1.26 -19.99
C LYS A 58 -16.05 -0.59 -19.80
N TYR A 59 -16.85 -0.55 -20.85
CA TYR A 59 -18.19 0.04 -20.81
C TYR A 59 -19.20 -0.83 -21.55
N ILE A 60 -19.92 -1.65 -20.79
CA ILE A 60 -21.03 -2.48 -21.23
C ILE A 60 -22.32 -1.86 -20.70
N PRO A 61 -23.07 -1.05 -21.48
CA PRO A 61 -24.27 -0.37 -21.02
C PRO A 61 -25.35 -1.37 -20.65
N LEU A 62 -25.95 -1.23 -19.47
CA LEU A 62 -27.01 -2.09 -18.97
C LEU A 62 -28.39 -1.40 -19.00
N ALA A 63 -28.43 -0.07 -19.02
CA ALA A 63 -29.65 0.73 -19.13
C ALA A 63 -29.51 1.76 -20.26
N PRO A 64 -30.33 1.70 -21.34
CA PRO A 64 -30.21 2.61 -22.48
C PRO A 64 -30.42 4.10 -22.15
N SER A 65 -31.20 4.39 -21.10
CA SER A 65 -31.52 5.76 -20.68
C SER A 65 -30.58 6.31 -19.60
N ASP A 66 -29.67 5.48 -19.06
CA ASP A 66 -28.78 5.90 -17.97
C ASP A 66 -27.34 5.42 -18.25
N PRO A 67 -26.46 6.33 -18.72
CA PRO A 67 -25.07 5.98 -19.01
C PRO A 67 -24.24 5.62 -17.76
N LYS A 68 -24.75 5.90 -16.56
CA LYS A 68 -24.12 5.54 -15.29
C LYS A 68 -24.47 4.12 -14.80
N THR A 69 -25.37 3.42 -15.54
CA THR A 69 -25.68 2.02 -15.27
C THR A 69 -25.00 1.14 -16.31
N TYR A 70 -23.83 0.58 -15.92
CA TYR A 70 -22.98 -0.21 -16.79
C TYR A 70 -22.17 -1.26 -16.02
N LEU A 71 -21.62 -2.22 -16.74
CA LEU A 71 -20.64 -3.19 -16.28
C LEU A 71 -19.28 -2.89 -16.91
N SER A 72 -18.23 -2.87 -16.11
CA SER A 72 -16.84 -2.82 -16.55
C SER A 72 -16.14 -4.14 -16.23
N LEU A 73 -15.39 -4.67 -17.19
CA LEU A 73 -14.54 -5.85 -17.04
C LEU A 73 -13.11 -5.48 -17.39
N GLY A 74 -12.16 -5.96 -16.61
CA GLY A 74 -10.76 -5.73 -16.88
C GLY A 74 -9.85 -6.77 -16.24
N ALA A 75 -8.57 -6.67 -16.59
CA ALA A 75 -7.54 -7.52 -16.03
C ALA A 75 -6.21 -6.77 -15.95
N ASP A 76 -5.37 -7.17 -14.98
CA ASP A 76 -3.99 -6.74 -14.81
C ASP A 76 -3.09 -7.98 -14.75
N LEU A 77 -2.01 -7.96 -15.52
CA LEU A 77 -1.01 -9.02 -15.57
C LEU A 77 0.33 -8.44 -15.19
N ARG A 78 1.09 -9.10 -14.32
CA ARG A 78 2.43 -8.70 -13.92
C ARG A 78 3.35 -9.91 -13.91
N GLU A 79 4.45 -9.80 -14.66
CA GLU A 79 5.56 -10.73 -14.62
C GLU A 79 6.79 -10.00 -14.11
N ARG A 80 7.41 -10.50 -13.05
CA ARG A 80 8.59 -9.91 -12.44
C ARG A 80 9.63 -11.00 -12.12
N PHE A 81 10.78 -10.90 -12.75
CA PHE A 81 11.95 -11.70 -12.38
C PHE A 81 12.70 -10.99 -11.26
N GLU A 82 13.08 -11.73 -10.22
CA GLU A 82 13.90 -11.25 -9.11
C GLU A 82 15.11 -12.16 -8.94
N ALA A 83 16.29 -11.56 -8.91
CA ALA A 83 17.54 -12.21 -8.52
C ALA A 83 18.06 -11.57 -7.24
N ASN A 84 18.27 -12.38 -6.20
CA ASN A 84 18.76 -11.94 -4.91
C ASN A 84 19.84 -12.92 -4.43
N ASP A 85 21.11 -12.51 -4.45
CA ASP A 85 22.24 -13.38 -4.15
C ASP A 85 22.36 -13.73 -2.66
N THR A 86 21.81 -12.90 -1.77
CA THR A 86 21.99 -13.05 -0.33
C THR A 86 20.72 -12.60 0.42
N ALA A 87 19.58 -13.22 0.12
CA ALA A 87 18.31 -12.95 0.78
C ALA A 87 18.45 -13.06 2.31
N GLY A 88 17.85 -12.09 3.05
CA GLY A 88 17.96 -12.01 4.51
C GLY A 88 19.42 -11.89 4.99
N PHE A 89 20.28 -11.24 4.19
CA PHE A 89 21.72 -11.07 4.44
C PHE A 89 22.49 -12.38 4.58
N GLY A 90 21.96 -13.50 4.04
CA GLY A 90 22.58 -14.83 4.12
C GLY A 90 22.61 -15.47 5.52
N ILE A 91 21.95 -14.86 6.52
CA ILE A 91 21.75 -15.43 7.86
C ILE A 91 20.55 -16.37 7.86
N ALA A 92 19.50 -16.03 7.09
CA ALA A 92 18.36 -16.90 6.86
C ALA A 92 18.76 -18.14 6.02
N PRO A 93 17.96 -19.24 6.01
CA PRO A 93 18.26 -20.46 5.28
C PRO A 93 18.51 -20.29 3.78
N ASN A 94 17.93 -19.26 3.17
CA ASN A 94 18.05 -18.98 1.74
C ASN A 94 19.22 -18.08 1.44
N ARG A 95 20.18 -18.58 0.66
CA ARG A 95 21.38 -17.82 0.29
C ARG A 95 21.22 -17.12 -1.04
N ASN A 96 20.80 -17.82 -2.08
CA ASN A 96 20.50 -17.29 -3.40
C ASN A 96 19.06 -17.62 -3.72
N ASN A 97 18.35 -16.67 -4.30
CA ASN A 97 16.95 -16.83 -4.57
C ASN A 97 16.59 -16.07 -5.86
N ASP A 98 16.66 -16.80 -6.96
CA ASP A 98 16.30 -16.30 -8.29
C ASP A 98 14.96 -16.92 -8.67
N TYR A 99 13.94 -16.09 -8.87
CA TYR A 99 12.59 -16.56 -9.09
C TYR A 99 11.77 -15.60 -9.95
N LEU A 100 10.67 -16.10 -10.47
CA LEU A 100 9.66 -15.30 -11.12
C LEU A 100 8.52 -15.04 -10.14
N ILE A 101 7.97 -13.85 -10.18
CA ILE A 101 6.68 -13.48 -9.59
C ILE A 101 5.72 -13.29 -10.76
N SER A 102 4.63 -14.06 -10.77
CA SER A 102 3.55 -13.98 -11.76
C SER A 102 2.26 -13.66 -11.04
N ARG A 103 1.61 -12.56 -11.40
CA ARG A 103 0.30 -12.14 -10.88
C ARG A 103 -0.66 -11.91 -12.03
N ALA A 104 -1.85 -12.46 -11.90
CA ALA A 104 -2.97 -12.19 -12.78
C ALA A 104 -4.18 -11.79 -11.94
N ASP A 105 -4.65 -10.55 -12.13
CA ASP A 105 -5.86 -10.03 -11.52
C ASP A 105 -6.92 -9.87 -12.61
N TRP A 106 -8.18 -10.19 -12.32
CA TRP A 106 -9.32 -9.86 -13.19
C TRP A 106 -10.51 -9.44 -12.36
N PHE A 107 -11.23 -8.44 -12.86
CA PHE A 107 -12.30 -7.81 -12.10
C PHE A 107 -13.57 -7.59 -12.92
N ALA A 108 -14.66 -7.47 -12.20
CA ALA A 108 -15.94 -6.99 -12.68
C ALA A 108 -16.42 -5.86 -11.77
N ASP A 109 -16.80 -4.73 -12.36
CA ASP A 109 -17.26 -3.52 -11.68
C ASP A 109 -18.64 -3.12 -12.24
N LEU A 110 -19.68 -3.39 -11.46
CA LEU A 110 -21.07 -3.07 -11.81
C LEU A 110 -21.47 -1.75 -11.16
N HIS A 111 -21.81 -0.77 -11.98
CA HIS A 111 -22.41 0.50 -11.57
C HIS A 111 -23.90 0.49 -11.81
N ILE A 112 -24.69 0.89 -10.83
CA ILE A 112 -26.14 1.08 -10.92
C ILE A 112 -26.40 2.55 -10.56
N ALA A 113 -26.72 3.34 -11.56
CA ALA A 113 -26.79 4.80 -11.49
C ALA A 113 -25.48 5.38 -10.92
N GLN A 114 -25.55 6.42 -10.12
CA GLN A 114 -24.39 7.02 -9.44
C GLN A 114 -24.23 6.52 -8.00
N GLN A 115 -25.21 5.77 -7.51
CA GLN A 115 -25.35 5.48 -6.09
C GLN A 115 -24.75 4.16 -5.68
N VAL A 116 -24.89 3.11 -6.51
CA VAL A 116 -24.51 1.75 -6.10
C VAL A 116 -23.42 1.20 -7.01
N GLN A 117 -22.38 0.67 -6.39
CA GLN A 117 -21.30 -0.05 -7.07
C GLN A 117 -21.13 -1.43 -6.43
N VAL A 118 -20.98 -2.44 -7.26
CA VAL A 118 -20.60 -3.80 -6.84
C VAL A 118 -19.32 -4.16 -7.57
N PHE A 119 -18.25 -4.31 -6.80
CA PHE A 119 -16.93 -4.65 -7.33
C PHE A 119 -16.51 -6.04 -6.88
N THR A 120 -15.91 -6.79 -7.80
CA THR A 120 -15.34 -8.11 -7.51
C THR A 120 -14.04 -8.27 -8.27
N GLN A 121 -12.97 -8.67 -7.58
CA GLN A 121 -11.65 -8.93 -8.14
C GLN A 121 -11.12 -10.27 -7.63
N PHE A 122 -10.66 -11.07 -8.56
CA PHE A 122 -9.94 -12.32 -8.27
C PHE A 122 -8.46 -12.11 -8.58
N GLU A 123 -7.61 -12.81 -7.85
CA GLU A 123 -6.18 -12.87 -8.09
C GLU A 123 -5.71 -14.32 -8.27
N SER A 124 -4.60 -14.46 -8.99
CA SER A 124 -3.88 -15.72 -9.15
C SER A 124 -2.40 -15.42 -9.16
N ASP A 125 -1.72 -15.81 -8.09
CA ASP A 125 -0.36 -15.44 -7.76
C ASP A 125 0.54 -16.66 -7.68
N PHE A 126 1.67 -16.63 -8.40
CA PHE A 126 2.67 -17.69 -8.38
C PHE A 126 4.07 -17.11 -8.19
N ALA A 127 4.93 -17.88 -7.50
CA ALA A 127 6.35 -17.58 -7.37
C ALA A 127 7.19 -18.79 -7.79
N PRO A 128 7.16 -19.19 -9.09
CA PRO A 128 7.96 -20.31 -9.58
C PRO A 128 9.45 -20.09 -9.33
N TRP A 129 10.13 -21.19 -9.01
CA TRP A 129 11.56 -21.28 -8.66
C TRP A 129 11.93 -20.68 -7.30
N LYS A 130 11.02 -20.06 -6.59
CA LYS A 130 11.31 -19.59 -5.23
C LYS A 130 11.48 -20.77 -4.28
N THR A 131 12.61 -20.82 -3.58
CA THR A 131 13.00 -21.98 -2.77
C THR A 131 12.24 -22.08 -1.44
N MET A 132 11.79 -20.97 -0.89
CA MET A 132 10.95 -20.93 0.33
C MET A 132 9.83 -19.92 0.14
N LEU A 133 8.62 -20.43 0.07
CA LEU A 133 7.42 -19.61 -0.05
C LEU A 133 7.00 -19.05 1.32
N THR A 134 6.46 -17.85 1.29
CA THR A 134 5.73 -17.21 2.41
C THR A 134 4.30 -16.91 1.95
N PRO A 135 3.37 -16.58 2.85
CA PRO A 135 2.02 -16.17 2.46
C PRO A 135 1.94 -14.93 1.54
N ALA A 136 3.01 -14.19 1.40
CA ALA A 136 3.11 -13.03 0.51
C ALA A 136 3.61 -13.36 -0.91
N ASP A 137 3.90 -14.63 -1.20
CA ASP A 137 4.53 -15.05 -2.45
C ASP A 137 3.58 -15.72 -3.42
N GLN A 138 2.62 -16.47 -2.91
CA GLN A 138 1.72 -17.29 -3.68
C GLN A 138 0.31 -17.30 -3.11
N ASP A 139 -0.67 -17.19 -4.01
CA ASP A 139 -2.07 -17.53 -3.83
C ASP A 139 -2.60 -18.02 -5.18
N VAL A 140 -2.88 -19.32 -5.31
CA VAL A 140 -3.13 -19.93 -6.63
C VAL A 140 -4.43 -19.42 -7.27
N LEU A 141 -5.41 -19.06 -6.48
CA LEU A 141 -6.66 -18.41 -6.89
C LEU A 141 -7.44 -17.98 -5.65
N ASP A 142 -7.66 -16.69 -5.48
CA ASP A 142 -8.52 -16.21 -4.39
C ASP A 142 -9.37 -15.00 -4.82
N LEU A 143 -10.32 -14.67 -3.94
CA LEU A 143 -11.13 -13.46 -3.99
C LEU A 143 -10.34 -12.34 -3.30
N GLU A 144 -9.68 -11.50 -4.06
CA GLU A 144 -8.88 -10.41 -3.51
C GLU A 144 -9.75 -9.25 -3.01
N GLN A 145 -10.78 -8.90 -3.79
CA GLN A 145 -11.75 -7.88 -3.40
C GLN A 145 -13.17 -8.30 -3.80
N ALA A 146 -14.15 -8.08 -2.93
CA ALA A 146 -15.57 -8.19 -3.22
C ALA A 146 -16.36 -7.32 -2.26
N PHE A 147 -16.94 -6.24 -2.75
CA PHE A 147 -17.69 -5.30 -1.92
C PHE A 147 -18.85 -4.64 -2.64
N VAL A 148 -19.75 -4.11 -1.85
CA VAL A 148 -20.81 -3.21 -2.30
C VAL A 148 -20.54 -1.82 -1.72
N THR A 149 -20.61 -0.80 -2.55
CA THR A 149 -20.53 0.62 -2.15
C THR A 149 -21.86 1.31 -2.40
N VAL A 150 -22.32 2.10 -1.44
CA VAL A 150 -23.44 3.03 -1.60
C VAL A 150 -22.91 4.44 -1.38
N THR A 151 -23.19 5.34 -2.31
CA THR A 151 -22.78 6.75 -2.28
C THR A 151 -24.01 7.64 -2.32
N GLU A 152 -24.14 8.52 -1.34
CA GLU A 152 -25.28 9.43 -1.21
C GLU A 152 -24.83 10.86 -0.90
N PRO A 153 -25.50 11.88 -1.47
CA PRO A 153 -25.33 13.24 -1.01
C PRO A 153 -25.94 13.40 0.39
N VAL A 154 -25.19 13.99 1.33
CA VAL A 154 -25.62 14.24 2.70
C VAL A 154 -25.29 15.69 3.06
N GLY A 155 -26.31 16.56 3.17
CA GLY A 155 -26.11 17.99 3.31
C GLY A 155 -25.32 18.56 2.12
N ASP A 156 -24.25 19.31 2.40
CA ASP A 156 -23.37 19.88 1.37
C ASP A 156 -22.20 18.94 0.99
N GLY A 157 -22.20 17.72 1.49
CA GLY A 157 -21.14 16.74 1.26
C GLY A 157 -21.64 15.44 0.64
N THR A 158 -20.72 14.49 0.52
CA THR A 158 -20.98 13.15 0.00
C THR A 158 -20.56 12.11 1.04
N ALA A 159 -21.48 11.22 1.39
CA ALA A 159 -21.23 10.07 2.24
C ALA A 159 -21.11 8.80 1.40
N ARG A 160 -20.18 7.92 1.78
CA ARG A 160 -19.97 6.65 1.14
C ARG A 160 -19.87 5.54 2.18
N VAL A 161 -20.56 4.43 1.96
CA VAL A 161 -20.45 3.23 2.79
C VAL A 161 -20.06 2.06 1.90
N ARG A 162 -19.04 1.32 2.30
CA ARG A 162 -18.54 0.13 1.59
C ARG A 162 -18.45 -1.03 2.55
N VAL A 163 -18.98 -2.18 2.14
CA VAL A 163 -18.98 -3.41 2.96
C VAL A 163 -18.53 -4.58 2.12
N GLY A 164 -17.57 -5.32 2.63
CA GLY A 164 -16.99 -6.50 1.99
C GLY A 164 -15.48 -6.51 2.03
N ARG A 165 -14.87 -7.44 1.29
CA ARG A 165 -13.42 -7.56 1.15
C ARG A 165 -12.89 -6.44 0.27
N GLN A 166 -11.90 -5.70 0.75
CA GLN A 166 -11.36 -4.52 0.09
C GLN A 166 -9.90 -4.25 0.48
N GLN A 167 -9.17 -3.59 -0.39
CA GLN A 167 -7.84 -3.07 -0.12
C GLN A 167 -7.92 -1.67 0.50
N MET A 168 -6.88 -1.31 1.28
CA MET A 168 -6.80 -0.04 1.97
C MET A 168 -5.40 0.56 1.85
N ASN A 169 -5.33 1.80 1.36
CA ASN A 169 -4.09 2.54 1.21
C ASN A 169 -4.23 3.93 1.84
N PHE A 170 -3.28 4.31 2.69
CA PHE A 170 -3.20 5.67 3.21
C PHE A 170 -1.90 6.35 2.76
N ASP A 171 -2.05 7.53 2.19
CA ASP A 171 -0.96 8.49 1.94
C ASP A 171 0.23 7.89 1.15
N LEU A 172 1.44 7.90 1.72
CA LEU A 172 2.64 7.30 1.14
C LEU A 172 2.80 5.81 1.52
N GLN A 173 1.76 5.19 2.04
CA GLN A 173 1.72 3.77 2.38
C GLN A 173 2.81 3.35 3.39
N ARG A 174 3.21 4.27 4.29
CA ARG A 174 4.20 3.95 5.34
C ARG A 174 3.68 2.93 6.34
N PHE A 175 2.40 3.07 6.75
CA PHE A 175 1.81 2.29 7.84
C PHE A 175 0.53 1.56 7.45
N VAL A 176 -0.18 2.00 6.40
CA VAL A 176 -1.37 1.33 5.88
C VAL A 176 -1.28 1.23 4.37
N SER A 177 -1.11 0.00 3.87
CA SER A 177 -1.02 -0.29 2.44
C SER A 177 -1.62 -1.66 2.10
N ASP A 178 -1.98 -1.84 0.84
CA ASP A 178 -2.27 -3.12 0.22
C ASP A 178 -1.04 -3.99 0.00
N ARG A 179 0.17 -3.49 0.30
CA ARG A 179 1.45 -4.19 0.13
C ARG A 179 1.69 -4.67 -1.30
N ASP A 180 1.42 -3.85 -2.29
CA ASP A 180 1.59 -4.24 -3.72
C ASP A 180 3.02 -4.72 -4.08
N GLY A 181 4.01 -4.40 -3.27
CA GLY A 181 5.40 -4.84 -3.47
C GLY A 181 5.59 -6.35 -3.55
N PRO A 182 5.16 -7.17 -2.56
CA PRO A 182 5.09 -8.62 -2.63
C PRO A 182 4.18 -9.11 -3.76
N ASN A 183 4.08 -10.43 -3.96
CA ASN A 183 3.17 -10.96 -4.96
C ASN A 183 1.71 -10.85 -4.51
N VAL A 184 1.39 -11.47 -3.38
CA VAL A 184 0.03 -11.43 -2.80
C VAL A 184 -0.16 -10.11 -2.04
N ARG A 185 -1.23 -9.39 -2.36
CA ARG A 185 -1.59 -8.13 -1.71
C ARG A 185 -2.38 -8.36 -0.41
N GLN A 186 -2.46 -7.32 0.40
CA GLN A 186 -3.20 -7.35 1.67
C GLN A 186 -4.61 -6.82 1.49
N SER A 187 -5.59 -7.67 1.70
CA SER A 187 -7.01 -7.31 1.75
C SER A 187 -7.57 -7.36 3.17
N PHE A 188 -8.74 -6.74 3.36
CA PHE A 188 -9.43 -6.63 4.64
C PHE A 188 -10.92 -6.91 4.45
N ASP A 189 -11.49 -7.81 5.21
CA ASP A 189 -12.94 -7.95 5.32
C ASP A 189 -13.44 -6.82 6.24
N ALA A 190 -14.16 -5.84 5.69
CA ALA A 190 -14.41 -4.57 6.37
C ALA A 190 -15.80 -3.97 6.14
N ALA A 191 -16.20 -3.15 7.11
CA ALA A 191 -17.23 -2.14 6.96
C ALA A 191 -16.56 -0.76 7.02
N TRP A 192 -16.58 -0.04 5.92
CA TRP A 192 -15.96 1.27 5.71
C TRP A 192 -17.03 2.33 5.54
N GLY A 193 -16.80 3.50 6.11
CA GLY A 193 -17.57 4.71 5.84
C GLY A 193 -16.66 5.90 5.63
N ASP A 194 -16.97 6.75 4.67
CA ASP A 194 -16.32 8.04 4.52
C ASP A 194 -17.33 9.17 4.24
N TYR A 195 -16.94 10.39 4.60
CA TYR A 195 -17.71 11.62 4.35
C TYR A 195 -16.75 12.71 3.91
N ALA A 196 -17.04 13.33 2.77
CA ALA A 196 -16.29 14.46 2.22
C ALA A 196 -17.18 15.68 2.12
N ASN A 197 -16.71 16.82 2.67
CA ASN A 197 -17.41 18.11 2.59
C ASN A 197 -16.39 19.25 2.53
N GLY A 198 -16.36 19.96 1.39
CA GLY A 198 -15.39 21.01 1.13
C GLY A 198 -13.95 20.51 1.35
N PRO A 199 -13.17 21.17 2.23
CA PRO A 199 -11.78 20.76 2.47
C PRO A 199 -11.63 19.56 3.43
N TRP A 200 -12.72 19.05 3.99
CA TRP A 200 -12.69 17.98 4.97
C TRP A 200 -13.02 16.62 4.38
N LYS A 201 -12.28 15.60 4.82
CA LYS A 201 -12.59 14.18 4.59
C LYS A 201 -12.46 13.42 5.91
N PHE A 202 -13.48 12.64 6.22
CA PHE A 202 -13.52 11.75 7.37
C PHE A 202 -13.63 10.31 6.90
N ILE A 203 -12.95 9.39 7.56
CA ILE A 203 -12.98 7.95 7.27
C ILE A 203 -13.13 7.23 8.60
N ALA A 204 -13.96 6.20 8.64
CA ALA A 204 -13.99 5.25 9.73
C ALA A 204 -14.23 3.84 9.19
N PHE A 205 -13.53 2.85 9.75
CA PHE A 205 -13.77 1.45 9.41
C PHE A 205 -13.49 0.50 10.58
N TYR A 206 -14.20 -0.60 10.56
CA TYR A 206 -13.91 -1.83 11.29
C TYR A 206 -13.46 -2.88 10.30
N SER A 207 -12.37 -3.59 10.60
CA SER A 207 -11.86 -4.61 9.67
C SER A 207 -11.19 -5.80 10.33
N GLN A 208 -11.16 -6.89 9.59
CA GLN A 208 -10.38 -8.08 9.87
C GLN A 208 -9.42 -8.30 8.70
N PRO A 209 -8.09 -8.18 8.93
CA PRO A 209 -7.10 -8.45 7.89
C PRO A 209 -7.22 -9.88 7.38
N VAL A 210 -7.23 -10.04 6.05
CA VAL A 210 -7.26 -11.35 5.40
C VAL A 210 -5.91 -12.02 5.55
N GLN A 211 -5.92 -13.30 5.85
CA GLN A 211 -4.76 -14.16 6.04
C GLN A 211 -4.82 -15.33 5.06
N ILE A 212 -3.67 -15.74 4.55
CA ILE A 212 -3.54 -16.86 3.62
C ILE A 212 -3.24 -18.13 4.41
N TYR A 213 -4.02 -19.17 4.17
CA TYR A 213 -3.81 -20.50 4.74
C TYR A 213 -2.91 -21.34 3.84
N ASN A 214 -2.19 -22.31 4.39
CA ASN A 214 -1.31 -23.24 3.64
C ASN A 214 -0.42 -22.62 2.57
N LEU A 215 0.05 -21.38 2.77
CA LEU A 215 0.88 -20.64 1.81
C LEU A 215 0.18 -20.44 0.44
N GLY A 216 -1.15 -20.29 0.43
CA GLY A 216 -1.93 -20.07 -0.80
C GLY A 216 -1.85 -21.21 -1.80
N ALA A 217 -1.66 -22.44 -1.34
CA ALA A 217 -1.53 -23.63 -2.21
C ALA A 217 -2.87 -24.19 -2.70
N GLN A 218 -4.00 -23.73 -2.13
CA GLN A 218 -5.34 -24.17 -2.48
C GLN A 218 -6.19 -22.98 -2.91
N PRO A 219 -7.08 -23.14 -3.89
CA PRO A 219 -8.03 -22.09 -4.26
C PRO A 219 -8.95 -21.71 -3.09
N PHE A 220 -9.18 -20.40 -2.91
CA PHE A 220 -10.10 -19.84 -1.93
C PHE A 220 -9.79 -20.29 -0.48
N ASP A 221 -8.51 -20.29 -0.12
CA ASP A 221 -8.07 -20.72 1.21
C ASP A 221 -7.72 -19.51 2.13
N SER A 222 -7.99 -18.29 1.69
CA SER A 222 -7.89 -17.10 2.53
C SER A 222 -9.01 -17.02 3.55
N TYR A 223 -8.70 -16.46 4.71
CA TYR A 223 -9.66 -16.28 5.80
C TYR A 223 -9.41 -15.00 6.57
N SER A 224 -10.44 -14.53 7.26
CA SER A 224 -10.34 -13.48 8.29
C SER A 224 -10.97 -13.96 9.59
N SER A 225 -10.58 -13.40 10.72
CA SER A 225 -11.14 -13.76 12.01
C SER A 225 -11.03 -12.63 13.03
N GLY A 226 -11.90 -12.67 14.06
CA GLY A 226 -11.84 -11.73 15.17
C GLY A 226 -10.58 -11.84 16.05
N ALA A 227 -9.72 -12.84 15.83
CA ALA A 227 -8.40 -12.94 16.46
C ALA A 227 -7.39 -11.94 15.90
N PHE A 228 -7.69 -11.34 14.73
CA PHE A 228 -6.91 -10.28 14.11
C PHE A 228 -7.85 -9.17 13.63
N THR A 229 -7.78 -7.98 14.25
CA THR A 229 -8.60 -6.82 13.87
C THR A 229 -7.74 -5.58 13.68
N PHE A 230 -8.22 -4.71 12.80
CA PHE A 230 -7.61 -3.41 12.51
C PHE A 230 -8.69 -2.38 12.20
N ASP A 231 -8.86 -1.42 13.09
CA ASP A 231 -9.93 -0.44 13.04
C ASP A 231 -9.35 0.96 13.04
N VAL A 232 -9.94 1.88 12.28
CA VAL A 232 -9.41 3.23 12.13
C VAL A 232 -10.53 4.28 12.14
N VAL A 233 -10.22 5.42 12.73
CA VAL A 233 -10.94 6.68 12.54
C VAL A 233 -9.93 7.74 12.10
N ARG A 234 -10.17 8.37 10.95
CA ARG A 234 -9.30 9.36 10.32
C ARG A 234 -10.03 10.63 9.97
N ALA A 235 -9.37 11.77 10.17
CA ALA A 235 -9.77 13.06 9.67
C ALA A 235 -8.64 13.66 8.82
N GLN A 236 -9.01 14.27 7.70
CA GLN A 236 -8.12 14.99 6.81
C GLN A 236 -8.70 16.35 6.49
N ARG A 237 -7.83 17.33 6.34
CA ARG A 237 -8.20 18.67 5.88
C ARG A 237 -7.20 19.19 4.86
N ASP A 238 -7.72 19.65 3.74
CA ASP A 238 -6.93 20.39 2.75
C ASP A 238 -6.77 21.83 3.21
N LEU A 239 -5.51 22.29 3.23
CA LEU A 239 -5.09 23.58 3.71
C LEU A 239 -4.59 24.43 2.54
N PHE A 240 -5.21 25.59 2.33
CA PHE A 240 -4.75 26.62 1.37
C PHE A 240 -4.60 26.12 -0.08
N GLY A 241 -5.11 24.95 -0.43
CA GLY A 241 -5.00 24.35 -1.77
C GLY A 241 -3.62 23.79 -2.14
N TRP A 242 -2.62 23.85 -1.25
CA TRP A 242 -1.27 23.35 -1.49
C TRP A 242 -0.71 22.44 -0.37
N ALA A 243 -1.44 22.28 0.73
CA ALA A 243 -1.05 21.43 1.83
C ALA A 243 -2.23 20.60 2.34
N THR A 244 -1.94 19.49 3.00
CA THR A 244 -2.90 18.61 3.65
C THR A 244 -2.43 18.27 5.05
N LEU A 245 -3.32 18.37 6.02
CA LEU A 245 -3.12 17.85 7.37
C LEU A 245 -4.07 16.69 7.57
N SER A 246 -3.55 15.56 8.01
CA SER A 246 -4.36 14.40 8.38
C SER A 246 -3.92 13.82 9.73
N SER A 247 -4.85 13.17 10.40
CA SER A 247 -4.58 12.43 11.63
C SER A 247 -5.52 11.23 11.68
N TYR A 248 -5.03 10.11 12.22
CA TYR A 248 -5.89 8.98 12.52
C TYR A 248 -5.55 8.34 13.86
N TYR A 249 -6.56 7.74 14.45
CA TYR A 249 -6.45 6.76 15.50
C TYR A 249 -6.67 5.38 14.90
N ALA A 250 -5.78 4.43 15.20
CA ALA A 250 -5.89 3.05 14.79
C ALA A 250 -5.83 2.11 16.00
N TYR A 251 -6.75 1.17 16.05
CA TYR A 251 -6.73 0.05 16.97
C TYR A 251 -6.33 -1.22 16.24
N TYR A 252 -5.26 -1.86 16.73
CA TYR A 252 -4.74 -3.12 16.19
C TYR A 252 -4.78 -4.19 17.29
N ALA A 253 -5.39 -5.32 17.01
CA ALA A 253 -5.46 -6.43 17.93
C ALA A 253 -5.06 -7.74 17.23
N LEU A 254 -4.12 -8.47 17.82
CA LEU A 254 -3.66 -9.75 17.31
C LEU A 254 -3.51 -10.74 18.48
N ASP A 255 -4.23 -11.85 18.42
CA ASP A 255 -4.09 -12.91 19.39
C ASP A 255 -2.81 -13.73 19.11
N ASN A 256 -2.10 -14.10 20.20
CA ASN A 256 -0.84 -14.82 20.14
C ASN A 256 0.29 -14.11 19.34
N ALA A 257 0.30 -12.78 19.32
CA ALA A 257 1.38 -12.00 18.74
C ALA A 257 2.74 -12.40 19.33
N LYS A 258 3.79 -12.33 18.48
CA LYS A 258 5.13 -12.75 18.87
C LYS A 258 6.15 -11.70 18.48
N TYR A 259 6.84 -11.17 19.48
CA TYR A 259 8.03 -10.34 19.33
C TYR A 259 9.26 -11.10 19.86
N LEU A 260 10.44 -10.52 19.68
CA LEU A 260 11.68 -11.16 20.11
C LEU A 260 11.72 -11.43 21.63
N SER A 261 11.21 -10.49 22.43
CA SER A 261 11.26 -10.52 23.90
C SER A 261 9.96 -10.94 24.58
N VAL A 262 8.81 -10.92 23.89
CA VAL A 262 7.48 -11.16 24.49
C VAL A 262 6.55 -11.85 23.51
N ARG A 263 5.61 -12.62 24.05
CA ARG A 263 4.49 -13.25 23.33
C ARG A 263 3.22 -13.10 24.15
N GLY A 264 2.11 -12.86 23.46
CA GLY A 264 0.77 -12.79 24.08
C GLY A 264 -0.24 -12.13 23.17
N ASN A 265 -1.44 -11.91 23.67
CA ASN A 265 -2.44 -11.14 22.95
C ASN A 265 -2.02 -9.68 22.94
N GLU A 266 -1.89 -9.13 21.74
CA GLU A 266 -1.53 -7.74 21.51
C GLU A 266 -2.81 -6.91 21.33
N ARG A 267 -2.83 -5.76 22.01
CA ARG A 267 -3.85 -4.72 21.87
C ARG A 267 -3.10 -3.39 21.81
N ARG A 268 -3.08 -2.78 20.62
CA ARG A 268 -2.25 -1.62 20.32
C ARG A 268 -3.10 -0.49 19.82
N ASP A 269 -2.99 0.66 20.46
CA ASP A 269 -3.54 1.95 20.08
C ASP A 269 -2.44 2.76 19.39
N SER A 270 -2.72 3.28 18.20
CA SER A 270 -1.81 4.12 17.45
C SER A 270 -2.46 5.46 17.14
N ILE A 271 -1.72 6.55 17.35
CA ILE A 271 -2.11 7.90 16.95
C ILE A 271 -1.10 8.37 15.92
N ASP A 272 -1.60 8.75 14.77
CA ASP A 272 -0.83 9.26 13.65
C ASP A 272 -1.19 10.71 13.32
N VAL A 273 -0.20 11.50 12.95
CA VAL A 273 -0.36 12.86 12.42
C VAL A 273 0.56 13.02 11.23
N ARG A 274 0.01 13.47 10.12
CA ARG A 274 0.74 13.72 8.88
C ARG A 274 0.48 15.12 8.35
N PHE A 275 1.54 15.79 7.89
CA PHE A 275 1.49 17.02 7.12
C PHE A 275 2.19 16.81 5.77
N ALA A 276 1.46 17.05 4.69
CA ALA A 276 1.99 17.01 3.34
C ALA A 276 1.78 18.34 2.64
N ALA A 277 2.76 18.77 1.84
CA ALA A 277 2.71 20.02 1.10
C ALA A 277 3.31 19.85 -0.29
N LYS A 278 2.70 20.49 -1.28
CA LYS A 278 3.19 20.48 -2.66
C LYS A 278 2.97 21.85 -3.32
N THR A 279 4.06 22.40 -3.81
CA THR A 279 4.08 23.61 -4.66
C THR A 279 4.53 23.24 -6.07
N ASN A 280 4.77 24.20 -6.94
CA ASN A 280 5.29 23.94 -8.29
C ASN A 280 6.67 23.25 -8.27
N SER A 281 7.54 23.59 -7.31
CA SER A 281 8.91 23.09 -7.27
C SER A 281 9.21 22.25 -6.03
N PHE A 282 8.57 22.51 -4.90
CA PHE A 282 8.83 21.83 -3.64
C PHE A 282 7.68 20.88 -3.30
N ASP A 283 8.00 19.68 -2.87
CA ASP A 283 7.11 18.74 -2.22
C ASP A 283 7.71 18.26 -0.89
N GLY A 284 6.86 18.06 0.09
CA GLY A 284 7.26 17.60 1.42
C GLY A 284 6.15 16.81 2.09
N ASP A 285 6.56 15.82 2.88
CA ASP A 285 5.69 14.94 3.64
C ASP A 285 6.38 14.61 4.96
N LEU A 286 5.68 14.80 6.05
CA LEU A 286 6.12 14.45 7.40
C LEU A 286 5.00 13.71 8.11
N GLU A 287 5.29 12.54 8.64
CA GLU A 287 4.35 11.68 9.35
C GLU A 287 4.96 11.19 10.66
N VAL A 288 4.19 11.25 11.73
CA VAL A 288 4.61 10.85 13.08
C VAL A 288 3.55 9.96 13.68
N MET A 289 3.97 8.80 14.18
CA MET A 289 3.09 7.85 14.85
C MET A 289 3.58 7.52 16.24
N THR A 290 2.68 7.48 17.21
CA THR A 290 2.92 6.95 18.55
C THR A 290 2.04 5.74 18.81
N GLN A 291 2.56 4.78 19.56
CA GLN A 291 1.84 3.54 19.88
C GLN A 291 1.89 3.25 21.37
N SER A 292 0.75 2.83 21.92
CA SER A 292 0.56 2.40 23.29
C SER A 292 -0.32 1.14 23.36
N GLY A 293 -0.42 0.51 24.52
CA GLY A 293 -1.27 -0.68 24.70
C GLY A 293 -0.64 -1.77 25.53
N THR A 294 -1.00 -3.03 25.24
CA THR A 294 -0.53 -4.21 26.00
C THR A 294 -0.22 -5.38 25.06
N ILE A 295 0.71 -6.23 25.48
CA ILE A 295 0.97 -7.54 24.91
C ILE A 295 1.24 -8.54 26.03
N GLY A 296 0.37 -9.55 26.17
CA GLY A 296 0.42 -10.42 27.36
C GLY A 296 0.33 -9.60 28.65
N ASN A 297 1.39 -9.64 29.45
CA ASN A 297 1.49 -8.88 30.72
C ASN A 297 2.32 -7.59 30.58
N ASP A 298 2.90 -7.33 29.40
CA ASP A 298 3.76 -6.17 29.17
C ASP A 298 2.96 -5.01 28.57
N THR A 299 3.40 -3.78 28.84
CA THR A 299 2.87 -2.57 28.22
C THR A 299 3.60 -2.26 26.93
N ILE A 300 2.93 -1.57 25.99
CA ILE A 300 3.51 -1.11 24.73
C ILE A 300 3.76 0.39 24.81
N ARG A 301 4.94 0.83 24.34
CA ARG A 301 5.28 2.24 24.17
C ARG A 301 6.27 2.38 23.01
N ALA A 302 5.79 2.73 21.83
CA ALA A 302 6.61 2.81 20.64
C ALA A 302 6.32 4.07 19.83
N TRP A 303 7.21 4.42 18.92
CA TRP A 303 7.07 5.61 18.07
C TRP A 303 7.78 5.42 16.73
N ALA A 304 7.32 6.19 15.73
CA ALA A 304 7.97 6.33 14.44
C ALA A 304 7.82 7.76 13.91
N VAL A 305 8.78 8.15 13.09
CA VAL A 305 8.74 9.38 12.27
C VAL A 305 9.23 9.06 10.88
N GLY A 306 8.54 9.57 9.86
CA GLY A 306 8.95 9.47 8.47
C GLY A 306 8.81 10.78 7.75
N SER A 307 9.79 11.14 6.93
CA SER A 307 9.70 12.31 6.06
C SER A 307 10.24 12.02 4.67
N LEU A 308 9.62 12.65 3.70
CA LEU A 308 10.06 12.67 2.31
C LEU A 308 9.91 14.08 1.79
N SER A 309 10.98 14.64 1.23
CA SER A 309 10.95 15.97 0.63
C SER A 309 11.70 16.01 -0.68
N GLY A 310 11.39 16.97 -1.52
CA GLY A 310 12.07 17.12 -2.78
C GLY A 310 11.93 18.50 -3.39
N TYR A 311 12.86 18.81 -4.27
CA TYR A 311 12.84 20.00 -5.09
C TYR A 311 13.00 19.63 -6.56
N THR A 312 12.05 20.04 -7.38
CA THR A 312 12.03 19.80 -8.82
C THR A 312 12.47 21.04 -9.58
N PHE A 313 13.47 20.89 -10.44
CA PHE A 313 13.98 21.93 -11.33
C PHE A 313 13.20 21.88 -12.65
N SER A 314 12.01 22.47 -12.68
CA SER A 314 11.06 22.38 -13.80
C SER A 314 11.61 22.89 -15.11
N ASP A 315 12.49 23.94 -15.08
CA ASP A 315 13.07 24.57 -16.27
C ASP A 315 14.34 23.86 -16.76
N ALA A 316 14.86 22.90 -16.01
CA ALA A 316 16.05 22.16 -16.40
C ALA A 316 15.71 20.99 -17.33
N LYS A 317 16.64 20.63 -18.22
CA LYS A 317 16.51 19.46 -19.07
C LYS A 317 16.26 18.21 -18.22
N TRP A 318 15.28 17.38 -18.61
CA TRP A 318 14.84 16.16 -17.90
C TRP A 318 14.17 16.43 -16.54
N THR A 319 13.82 17.67 -16.22
CA THR A 319 13.12 18.06 -14.99
C THR A 319 13.63 17.34 -13.74
N PRO A 320 14.95 17.46 -13.41
CA PRO A 320 15.51 16.68 -12.30
C PRO A 320 14.88 17.08 -10.97
N ARG A 321 14.61 16.09 -10.12
CA ARG A 321 14.15 16.25 -8.76
C ARG A 321 15.20 15.73 -7.79
N LEU A 322 15.70 16.59 -6.92
CA LEU A 322 16.50 16.19 -5.77
C LEU A 322 15.57 15.83 -4.62
N GLY A 323 15.71 14.63 -4.10
CA GLY A 323 14.91 14.10 -3.00
C GLY A 323 15.74 13.83 -1.76
N PHE A 324 15.08 13.91 -0.61
CA PHE A 324 15.64 13.54 0.68
C PHE A 324 14.59 12.81 1.51
N GLN A 325 14.93 11.63 2.02
CA GLN A 325 14.09 10.82 2.90
C GLN A 325 14.82 10.62 4.24
N PHE A 326 14.07 10.80 5.33
CA PHE A 326 14.52 10.51 6.68
C PHE A 326 13.43 9.75 7.42
N ASP A 327 13.80 8.66 8.08
CA ASP A 327 12.89 7.85 8.87
C ASP A 327 13.57 7.39 10.15
N ALA A 328 12.79 7.24 11.22
CA ALA A 328 13.23 6.59 12.45
C ALA A 328 12.06 5.89 13.13
N ALA A 329 12.34 4.76 13.78
CA ALA A 329 11.37 4.01 14.56
C ALA A 329 12.04 3.33 15.76
N SER A 330 11.32 3.28 16.86
CA SER A 330 11.81 2.70 18.11
C SER A 330 12.03 1.19 18.03
N GLY A 331 13.04 0.73 18.76
CA GLY A 331 13.29 -0.66 19.11
C GLY A 331 13.16 -0.87 20.62
N ASN A 332 13.15 -2.12 21.07
CA ASN A 332 13.08 -2.44 22.50
C ASN A 332 14.44 -2.25 23.18
N SER A 333 14.57 -1.17 23.95
CA SER A 333 15.82 -0.81 24.65
C SER A 333 16.13 -1.72 25.85
N ASN A 334 15.10 -2.37 26.42
CA ASN A 334 15.23 -3.30 27.54
C ASN A 334 14.43 -4.60 27.31
N PRO A 335 15.00 -5.60 26.63
CA PRO A 335 14.32 -6.87 26.31
C PRO A 335 13.91 -7.70 27.53
N HIS A 336 14.41 -7.40 28.74
CA HIS A 336 14.08 -8.06 30.00
C HIS A 336 13.11 -7.24 30.86
N GLY A 337 12.68 -6.09 30.39
CA GLY A 337 11.69 -5.23 31.06
C GLY A 337 10.26 -5.71 30.78
N THR A 338 9.31 -4.92 31.28
CA THR A 338 7.86 -5.12 31.10
C THR A 338 7.25 -4.09 30.13
N VAL A 339 8.09 -3.41 29.34
CA VAL A 339 7.68 -2.45 28.32
C VAL A 339 8.23 -2.89 26.98
N LEU A 340 7.37 -3.16 26.03
CA LEU A 340 7.74 -3.41 24.64
C LEU A 340 7.81 -2.06 23.90
N GLU A 341 9.02 -1.66 23.50
CA GLU A 341 9.25 -0.43 22.75
C GLU A 341 9.44 -0.67 21.25
N THR A 342 9.41 -1.94 20.80
CA THR A 342 9.50 -2.31 19.38
C THR A 342 8.29 -1.76 18.64
N PHE A 343 8.54 -0.87 17.66
CA PHE A 343 7.50 -0.30 16.80
C PHE A 343 6.89 -1.37 15.90
N ASN A 344 5.57 -1.36 15.76
CA ASN A 344 4.84 -2.17 14.78
C ASN A 344 4.39 -1.27 13.63
N PRO A 345 4.93 -1.42 12.42
CA PRO A 345 4.55 -0.58 11.27
C PRO A 345 3.16 -0.90 10.70
N LEU A 346 2.37 -1.76 11.35
CA LEU A 346 1.04 -2.18 10.93
C LEU A 346 1.08 -2.92 9.58
N PHE A 347 0.69 -2.24 8.48
CA PHE A 347 0.64 -2.78 7.11
C PHE A 347 1.51 -1.95 6.16
N PRO A 348 2.85 -1.90 6.33
CA PRO A 348 3.72 -1.04 5.56
C PRO A 348 3.89 -1.53 4.13
N ASN A 349 4.16 -0.62 3.19
CA ASN A 349 4.64 -0.97 1.87
C ASN A 349 6.04 -1.63 1.97
N GLY A 350 6.20 -2.81 1.40
CA GLY A 350 7.43 -3.60 1.47
C GLY A 350 8.64 -2.94 0.78
N TYR A 351 8.42 -2.02 -0.15
CA TYR A 351 9.47 -1.33 -0.91
C TYR A 351 9.70 0.12 -0.47
N TYR A 352 9.20 0.52 0.68
CA TYR A 352 9.32 1.90 1.17
C TYR A 352 10.78 2.33 1.39
N PHE A 353 11.66 1.45 1.87
CA PHE A 353 13.09 1.72 2.05
C PHE A 353 13.91 1.28 0.86
N THR A 354 14.01 -0.02 0.64
CA THR A 354 14.77 -0.62 -0.45
C THR A 354 13.83 -1.30 -1.44
N LEU A 355 14.14 -1.21 -2.72
CA LEU A 355 13.41 -1.90 -3.79
C LEU A 355 13.49 -3.43 -3.68
N ALA A 356 14.40 -3.93 -2.86
CA ALA A 356 14.57 -5.35 -2.55
C ALA A 356 13.85 -5.80 -1.26
N GLY A 357 13.17 -4.89 -0.54
CA GLY A 357 12.50 -5.22 0.72
C GLY A 357 13.42 -5.67 1.86
N TYR A 358 14.71 -5.27 1.86
CA TYR A 358 15.70 -5.78 2.80
C TYR A 358 15.46 -5.40 4.26
N THR A 359 14.90 -4.24 4.54
CA THR A 359 14.70 -3.75 5.91
C THR A 359 13.27 -3.27 6.15
N GLY A 360 12.76 -3.50 7.38
CA GLY A 360 11.45 -3.07 7.83
C GLY A 360 11.49 -1.75 8.61
N TYR A 361 10.32 -1.18 8.86
CA TYR A 361 10.14 0.08 9.62
C TYR A 361 10.14 -0.17 11.14
N THR A 362 11.20 -0.78 11.67
CA THR A 362 11.30 -1.18 13.08
C THR A 362 12.74 -1.11 13.55
N ASN A 363 12.97 -0.50 14.71
CA ASN A 363 14.32 -0.30 15.28
C ASN A 363 15.29 0.30 14.26
N LEU A 364 14.90 1.39 13.63
CA LEU A 364 15.56 1.94 12.46
C LEU A 364 15.82 3.44 12.59
N ILE A 365 16.95 3.89 12.08
CA ILE A 365 17.24 5.26 11.66
C ILE A 365 17.73 5.18 10.22
N HIS A 366 17.14 5.95 9.33
CA HIS A 366 17.37 5.86 7.87
C HIS A 366 17.50 7.24 7.25
N VAL A 367 18.47 7.40 6.36
CA VAL A 367 18.70 8.63 5.57
C VAL A 367 18.94 8.24 4.12
N LYS A 368 18.19 8.84 3.17
CA LYS A 368 18.27 8.49 1.74
C LYS A 368 18.14 9.75 0.86
N PRO A 369 19.23 10.41 0.45
CA PRO A 369 19.23 11.32 -0.68
C PRO A 369 18.99 10.57 -2.00
N SER A 370 18.34 11.25 -2.94
CA SER A 370 18.01 10.71 -4.25
C SER A 370 17.98 11.77 -5.33
N ILE A 371 18.12 11.34 -6.59
CA ILE A 371 17.86 12.14 -7.77
C ILE A 371 16.96 11.35 -8.72
N ALA A 372 15.87 11.98 -9.17
CA ALA A 372 15.02 11.46 -10.21
C ALA A 372 15.08 12.36 -11.46
N VAL A 373 15.09 11.78 -12.65
CA VAL A 373 15.06 12.49 -13.92
C VAL A 373 14.02 11.88 -14.85
N HIS A 374 13.46 12.71 -15.73
CA HIS A 374 12.45 12.33 -16.71
C HIS A 374 12.97 12.61 -18.13
N PRO A 375 13.76 11.69 -18.73
CA PRO A 375 14.29 11.87 -20.08
C PRO A 375 13.21 12.05 -21.15
N THR A 376 12.05 11.41 -20.93
CA THR A 376 10.80 11.56 -21.69
C THR A 376 9.61 11.63 -20.75
N ASN A 377 8.42 11.95 -21.23
CA ASN A 377 7.20 11.96 -20.42
C ASN A 377 6.80 10.55 -19.91
N SER A 378 7.31 9.50 -20.54
CA SER A 378 7.00 8.10 -20.21
C SER A 378 8.14 7.37 -19.49
N LEU A 379 9.32 7.98 -19.34
CA LEU A 379 10.49 7.33 -18.72
C LEU A 379 10.95 8.11 -17.51
N THR A 380 11.02 7.42 -16.37
CA THR A 380 11.59 7.93 -15.11
C THR A 380 12.78 7.09 -14.71
N LEU A 381 13.88 7.75 -14.34
CA LEU A 381 15.06 7.12 -13.77
C LEU A 381 15.33 7.75 -12.41
N THR A 382 15.42 6.92 -11.36
CA THR A 382 15.73 7.35 -9.99
C THR A 382 17.00 6.64 -9.50
N LEU A 383 17.93 7.42 -8.97
CA LEU A 383 19.10 6.95 -8.24
C LEU A 383 19.02 7.40 -6.80
N ALA A 384 19.33 6.52 -5.87
CA ALA A 384 19.39 6.85 -4.45
C ALA A 384 20.56 6.13 -3.77
N VAL A 385 21.09 6.77 -2.74
CA VAL A 385 22.04 6.17 -1.80
C VAL A 385 21.49 6.37 -0.41
N ALA A 386 21.61 5.35 0.46
CA ALA A 386 21.09 5.45 1.81
C ALA A 386 22.03 4.84 2.84
N ALA A 387 21.91 5.30 4.07
CA ALA A 387 22.56 4.72 5.23
C ALA A 387 21.53 4.42 6.32
N GLN A 388 21.74 3.32 7.04
CA GLN A 388 20.83 2.82 8.07
C GLN A 388 21.56 2.48 9.36
N TRP A 389 20.89 2.73 10.47
CA TRP A 389 21.33 2.37 11.83
C TRP A 389 20.17 1.79 12.59
N ARG A 390 20.45 0.94 13.59
CA ARG A 390 19.45 0.59 14.60
C ARG A 390 19.23 1.78 15.53
N GLU A 391 18.00 1.97 15.99
CA GLU A 391 17.68 2.95 17.03
C GLU A 391 18.28 2.50 18.38
N THR A 392 18.17 1.20 18.71
CA THR A 392 18.85 0.59 19.86
C THR A 392 19.61 -0.68 19.48
N THR A 393 20.71 -0.96 20.17
CA THR A 393 21.48 -2.21 20.00
C THR A 393 20.88 -3.39 20.74
N ALA A 394 20.02 -3.14 21.72
CA ALA A 394 19.37 -4.19 22.51
C ALA A 394 18.36 -5.01 21.67
N ASP A 395 17.74 -4.38 20.69
CA ASP A 395 16.81 -5.03 19.77
C ASP A 395 17.48 -5.44 18.45
N ALA A 396 16.79 -6.24 17.62
CA ALA A 396 17.31 -6.76 16.36
C ALA A 396 17.32 -5.71 15.22
N VAL A 397 18.02 -6.04 14.14
CA VAL A 397 17.69 -5.52 12.79
C VAL A 397 16.46 -6.28 12.30
N TYR A 398 15.51 -5.60 11.64
CA TYR A 398 14.28 -6.21 11.16
C TYR A 398 14.19 -6.18 9.64
N LEU A 399 13.77 -7.31 9.06
CA LEU A 399 13.31 -7.42 7.68
C LEU A 399 11.83 -6.98 7.59
N GLN A 400 11.29 -6.97 6.38
CA GLN A 400 9.86 -6.74 6.17
C GLN A 400 9.01 -7.76 6.96
N GLY A 401 7.78 -7.34 7.33
CA GLY A 401 6.90 -8.15 8.18
C GLY A 401 7.35 -8.29 9.62
N ASN A 402 8.20 -7.38 10.12
CA ASN A 402 8.76 -7.41 11.49
C ASN A 402 9.54 -8.69 11.83
N VAL A 403 10.18 -9.29 10.83
CA VAL A 403 10.99 -10.49 11.03
C VAL A 403 12.38 -10.10 11.54
N PRO A 404 12.77 -10.48 12.79
CA PRO A 404 14.09 -10.14 13.30
C PRO A 404 15.19 -10.94 12.58
N VAL A 405 16.26 -10.25 12.18
CA VAL A 405 17.47 -10.89 11.64
C VAL A 405 18.18 -11.62 12.79
N PRO A 406 18.33 -12.97 12.70
CA PRO A 406 18.88 -13.75 13.79
C PRO A 406 20.29 -13.30 14.20
N GLY A 407 20.56 -13.28 15.51
CA GLY A 407 21.87 -12.96 16.07
C GLY A 407 22.24 -11.46 16.05
N THR A 408 21.37 -10.58 15.56
CA THR A 408 21.66 -9.12 15.55
C THR A 408 21.29 -8.42 16.85
N ALA A 409 20.28 -8.90 17.62
CA ALA A 409 19.91 -8.34 18.90
C ALA A 409 21.06 -8.48 19.91
N GLY A 410 21.30 -7.42 20.71
CA GLY A 410 22.36 -7.38 21.70
C GLY A 410 23.78 -7.23 21.13
N GLN A 411 23.99 -7.31 19.82
CA GLN A 411 25.30 -7.11 19.21
C GLN A 411 25.73 -5.64 19.33
N PRO A 412 27.00 -5.36 19.64
CA PRO A 412 27.48 -3.99 19.68
C PRO A 412 27.50 -3.34 18.29
N GLY A 413 27.27 -2.02 18.26
CA GLY A 413 27.26 -1.21 17.05
C GLY A 413 25.89 -1.01 16.45
N ARG A 414 25.56 0.24 16.19
CA ARG A 414 24.27 0.64 15.62
C ARG A 414 24.19 0.51 14.10
N TYR A 415 25.33 0.66 13.41
CA TYR A 415 25.36 0.75 11.95
C TYR A 415 24.88 -0.55 11.29
N THR A 416 23.74 -0.44 10.59
CA THR A 416 23.10 -1.55 9.87
C THR A 416 23.70 -1.75 8.49
N GLY A 417 23.98 -0.66 7.76
CA GLY A 417 24.60 -0.71 6.45
C GLY A 417 24.31 0.51 5.58
N THR A 418 24.88 0.49 4.39
CA THR A 418 24.65 1.47 3.33
C THR A 418 24.14 0.73 2.09
N TYR A 419 23.23 1.34 1.33
CA TYR A 419 22.84 0.79 0.04
C TYR A 419 22.76 1.86 -1.05
N GLY A 420 23.01 1.43 -2.27
CA GLY A 420 22.68 2.17 -3.48
C GLY A 420 21.56 1.47 -4.23
N GLN A 421 20.66 2.23 -4.85
CA GLN A 421 19.60 1.68 -5.68
C GLN A 421 19.34 2.50 -6.94
N LEU A 422 18.95 1.79 -7.98
CA LEU A 422 18.48 2.30 -9.25
C LEU A 422 17.06 1.81 -9.48
N ASP A 423 16.18 2.71 -9.92
CA ASP A 423 14.81 2.42 -10.32
C ASP A 423 14.54 3.06 -11.68
N LEU A 424 14.29 2.25 -12.70
CA LEU A 424 13.89 2.66 -14.03
C LEU A 424 12.45 2.23 -14.25
N ASN A 425 11.58 3.18 -14.54
CA ASN A 425 10.17 2.95 -14.85
C ASN A 425 9.83 3.54 -16.21
N TRP A 426 9.29 2.73 -17.10
CA TRP A 426 8.90 3.11 -18.44
C TRP A 426 7.44 2.74 -18.71
N ALA A 427 6.56 3.75 -18.83
CA ALA A 427 5.21 3.60 -19.36
C ALA A 427 5.29 3.45 -20.89
N MET A 428 5.32 2.22 -21.38
CA MET A 428 5.47 1.92 -22.81
C MET A 428 4.26 2.34 -23.60
N THR A 429 3.07 2.09 -23.06
CA THR A 429 1.76 2.50 -23.62
C THR A 429 0.82 2.89 -22.47
N SER A 430 -0.44 3.26 -22.77
CA SER A 430 -1.49 3.43 -21.76
C SER A 430 -1.84 2.14 -21.00
N HIS A 431 -1.43 0.97 -21.53
CA HIS A 431 -1.77 -0.36 -21.01
C HIS A 431 -0.57 -1.17 -20.54
N SER A 432 0.65 -0.74 -20.86
CA SER A 432 1.83 -1.54 -20.57
C SER A 432 2.95 -0.73 -19.94
N SER A 433 3.63 -1.29 -18.97
CA SER A 433 4.79 -0.73 -18.30
C SER A 433 5.94 -1.73 -18.20
N PHE A 434 7.15 -1.19 -18.10
CA PHE A 434 8.37 -1.94 -17.89
C PHE A 434 9.19 -1.28 -16.79
N ALA A 435 9.79 -2.08 -15.89
CA ALA A 435 10.65 -1.57 -14.83
C ALA A 435 11.92 -2.42 -14.68
N ILE A 436 13.02 -1.75 -14.33
CA ILE A 436 14.26 -2.38 -13.88
C ILE A 436 14.64 -1.77 -12.53
N GLN A 437 14.91 -2.63 -11.56
CA GLN A 437 15.28 -2.25 -10.21
C GLN A 437 16.56 -2.96 -9.80
N ALA A 438 17.53 -2.23 -9.30
CA ALA A 438 18.77 -2.81 -8.80
C ALA A 438 19.12 -2.22 -7.43
N VAL A 439 19.59 -3.06 -6.51
CA VAL A 439 20.03 -2.66 -5.18
C VAL A 439 21.32 -3.38 -4.84
N ARG A 440 22.30 -2.62 -4.35
CA ARG A 440 23.47 -3.14 -3.65
C ARG A 440 23.40 -2.71 -2.19
N PHE A 441 23.39 -3.66 -1.26
CA PHE A 441 23.41 -3.41 0.18
C PHE A 441 24.73 -3.90 0.79
N ASP A 442 25.54 -2.98 1.30
CA ASP A 442 26.77 -3.27 2.02
C ASP A 442 26.48 -3.25 3.52
N VAL A 443 26.55 -4.42 4.15
CA VAL A 443 26.18 -4.61 5.57
C VAL A 443 27.14 -3.90 6.50
N GLY A 444 26.56 -3.26 7.53
CA GLY A 444 27.29 -2.68 8.64
C GLY A 444 27.65 -3.68 9.72
N ASN A 445 28.24 -3.18 10.82
CA ASN A 445 28.72 -4.03 11.91
C ASN A 445 27.57 -4.72 12.70
N ALA A 446 26.36 -4.17 12.66
CA ALA A 446 25.19 -4.80 13.29
C ALA A 446 24.84 -6.16 12.65
N ILE A 447 24.96 -6.26 11.32
CA ILE A 447 24.63 -7.47 10.57
C ILE A 447 25.88 -8.36 10.38
N SER A 448 27.04 -7.78 10.07
CA SER A 448 28.25 -8.56 9.79
C SER A 448 28.73 -9.37 11.01
N ARG A 449 28.57 -8.84 12.24
CA ARG A 449 28.87 -9.57 13.48
C ARG A 449 27.93 -10.74 13.75
N ALA A 450 26.73 -10.72 13.20
CA ALA A 450 25.81 -11.84 13.21
C ALA A 450 26.09 -12.87 12.09
N GLY A 451 27.14 -12.66 11.29
CA GLY A 451 27.53 -13.54 10.18
C GLY A 451 26.88 -13.15 8.85
N GLY A 452 26.21 -12.00 8.79
CA GLY A 452 25.56 -11.51 7.58
C GLY A 452 26.54 -10.98 6.54
N ARG A 453 26.12 -10.97 5.27
CA ARG A 453 26.91 -10.58 4.09
C ARG A 453 26.18 -9.51 3.31
N ASN A 454 26.96 -8.82 2.46
CA ASN A 454 26.41 -7.90 1.47
C ASN A 454 25.41 -8.62 0.55
N SER A 455 24.47 -7.87 0.02
CA SER A 455 23.40 -8.42 -0.80
C SER A 455 23.21 -7.60 -2.07
N ASP A 456 23.10 -8.29 -3.21
CA ASP A 456 22.79 -7.71 -4.51
C ASP A 456 21.39 -8.17 -4.95
N TYR A 457 20.64 -7.25 -5.54
CA TYR A 457 19.29 -7.50 -6.02
C TYR A 457 19.11 -6.91 -7.41
N LEU A 458 18.43 -7.65 -8.26
CA LEU A 458 17.94 -7.21 -9.56
C LEU A 458 16.49 -7.65 -9.72
N GLY A 459 15.61 -6.69 -9.98
CA GLY A 459 14.22 -6.92 -10.37
C GLY A 459 13.99 -6.42 -11.80
N VAL A 460 13.33 -7.24 -12.63
CA VAL A 460 12.89 -6.85 -13.98
C VAL A 460 11.42 -7.19 -14.11
N GLN A 461 10.60 -6.18 -14.41
CA GLN A 461 9.14 -6.31 -14.43
C GLN A 461 8.57 -5.85 -15.77
N ILE A 462 7.57 -6.56 -16.24
CA ILE A 462 6.61 -6.12 -17.26
C ILE A 462 5.20 -6.24 -16.68
N ALA A 463 4.37 -5.23 -16.95
CA ALA A 463 2.96 -5.28 -16.57
C ALA A 463 2.10 -4.83 -17.75
N TYR A 464 0.90 -5.40 -17.82
CA TYR A 464 -0.12 -5.09 -18.83
C TYR A 464 -1.50 -5.10 -18.18
N GLY A 465 -2.33 -4.07 -18.47
CA GLY A 465 -3.69 -3.97 -17.94
C GLY A 465 -4.64 -3.25 -18.90
N TRP A 466 -5.91 -3.63 -18.85
CA TRP A 466 -6.97 -2.97 -19.63
C TRP A 466 -8.25 -2.80 -18.82
#